data_2d7cf625995de7be00c0bffbe59d5857
#
_entry.id   2d7cf625995de7be00c0bffbe59d5857
#
_cell.length_a   1.000
_cell.length_b   1.000
_cell.length_c   1.000
_cell.angle_alpha   90.00
_cell.angle_beta   90.00
_cell.angle_gamma   90.00
#
_symmetry.space_group_name_H-M   'P 1'
#
loop_
_entity.id
_entity.type
_entity.pdbx_description
1 polymer ?
#
loop_
_entity_poly.entity_id
_entity_poly.type
_entity_poly.pdbx_seq_one_letter_code
_entity_poly.pdbx_strand_id
1 'polypeptide(L)'
;MTRLKSKYLPQRTCIACQQIKEKKNLIRLVRDEDGFAEVDIFGKKPGRGAYLCRKKVCWELALKKNRLGYALRTKLSDDNRHILIEYSHNFLEES
;
A
#
# COMPACT_ATOMS: atom_id res chain seq x y z
N MET A 1 -32.08 -2.08 8.33
CA MET A 1 -31.35 -1.76 7.10
C MET A 1 -29.90 -1.40 7.31
N THR A 2 -29.50 -1.33 8.56
CA THR A 2 -28.12 -0.96 8.83
C THR A 2 -27.11 -1.90 8.22
N ARG A 3 -27.45 -3.16 8.07
CA ARG A 3 -26.51 -4.11 7.49
C ARG A 3 -26.15 -3.79 6.04
N LEU A 4 -26.96 -2.98 5.38
CA LEU A 4 -26.64 -2.58 4.01
C LEU A 4 -25.35 -1.77 3.94
N LYS A 5 -25.09 -1.01 4.99
CA LYS A 5 -23.86 -0.23 5.03
C LYS A 5 -22.64 -1.13 5.05
N SER A 6 -22.70 -2.24 5.78
CA SER A 6 -21.59 -3.16 5.85
C SER A 6 -21.27 -3.74 4.48
N LYS A 7 -22.30 -4.01 3.69
CA LYS A 7 -22.09 -4.57 2.37
C LYS A 7 -21.34 -3.64 1.45
N TYR A 8 -21.42 -2.34 1.70
CA TYR A 8 -20.83 -1.37 0.81
C TYR A 8 -19.54 -0.78 1.32
N LEU A 9 -19.00 -1.32 2.40
CA LEU A 9 -17.68 -0.87 2.85
C LEU A 9 -16.64 -1.29 1.82
N PRO A 10 -15.83 -0.36 1.35
CA PRO A 10 -14.83 -0.70 0.34
C PRO A 10 -13.81 -1.67 0.87
N GLN A 11 -13.47 -2.66 0.06
CA GLN A 11 -12.47 -3.63 0.40
C GLN A 11 -11.38 -3.64 -0.65
N ARG A 12 -10.18 -3.97 -0.23
CA ARG A 12 -9.02 -4.03 -1.11
C ARG A 12 -8.14 -5.21 -0.72
N THR A 13 -7.20 -5.53 -1.57
CA THR A 13 -6.31 -6.67 -1.37
C THR A 13 -4.89 -6.19 -1.14
N CYS A 14 -4.27 -6.69 -0.08
CA CYS A 14 -2.84 -6.43 0.14
C CYS A 14 -2.04 -7.13 -0.96
N ILE A 15 -1.19 -6.39 -1.65
CA ILE A 15 -0.44 -6.96 -2.76
C ILE A 15 0.67 -7.91 -2.29
N ALA A 16 0.98 -7.91 -1.00
CA ALA A 16 2.01 -8.80 -0.47
C ALA A 16 1.43 -10.12 0.01
N CYS A 17 0.47 -10.07 0.93
CA CYS A 17 -0.06 -11.30 1.54
C CYS A 17 -1.38 -11.74 0.93
N GLN A 18 -1.96 -10.97 0.03
CA GLN A 18 -3.18 -11.31 -0.68
C GLN A 18 -4.44 -11.35 0.19
N GLN A 19 -4.37 -10.87 1.41
CA GLN A 19 -5.55 -10.80 2.26
C GLN A 19 -6.44 -9.65 1.83
N ILE A 20 -7.74 -9.88 1.90
CA ILE A 20 -8.74 -8.88 1.58
C ILE A 20 -9.18 -8.24 2.88
N LYS A 21 -9.11 -6.91 2.95
CA LYS A 21 -9.45 -6.17 4.15
C LYS A 21 -10.20 -4.90 3.77
N GLU A 22 -10.86 -4.31 4.75
CA GLU A 22 -11.47 -3.01 4.52
C GLU A 22 -10.38 -2.01 4.16
N LYS A 23 -10.70 -1.16 3.21
CA LYS A 23 -9.77 -0.16 2.71
C LYS A 23 -9.11 0.64 3.84
N LYS A 24 -9.88 1.00 4.85
CA LYS A 24 -9.37 1.80 5.96
C LYS A 24 -8.33 1.07 6.80
N ASN A 25 -8.25 -0.24 6.69
CA ASN A 25 -7.30 -1.04 7.45
C ASN A 25 -6.03 -1.31 6.66
N LEU A 26 -5.93 -0.75 5.49
CA LEU A 26 -4.76 -0.90 4.63
C LEU A 26 -4.16 0.47 4.37
N ILE A 27 -2.93 0.47 3.91
CA ILE A 27 -2.25 1.70 3.52
C ILE A 27 -2.20 1.73 2.00
N ARG A 28 -2.64 2.85 1.43
CA ARG A 28 -2.59 3.03 -0.01
C ARG A 28 -1.27 3.68 -0.39
N LEU A 29 -0.63 3.09 -1.39
CA LEU A 29 0.52 3.73 -2.02
C LEU A 29 0.13 4.11 -3.43
N VAL A 30 0.65 5.21 -3.90
CA VAL A 30 0.25 5.73 -5.21
C VAL A 30 1.50 6.14 -5.97
N ARG A 31 1.44 5.97 -7.29
CA ARG A 31 2.51 6.42 -8.15
C ARG A 31 2.22 7.83 -8.61
N ASP A 32 3.17 8.75 -8.39
CA ASP A 32 3.00 10.11 -8.86
C ASP A 32 3.40 10.21 -10.33
N GLU A 33 3.38 11.43 -10.86
CA GLU A 33 3.64 11.66 -12.28
C GLU A 33 5.07 11.31 -12.68
N ASP A 34 5.98 11.36 -11.72
CA ASP A 34 7.37 11.05 -11.99
C ASP A 34 7.69 9.57 -11.81
N GLY A 35 6.70 8.77 -11.50
CA GLY A 35 6.91 7.35 -11.28
C GLY A 35 7.34 7.01 -9.88
N PHE A 36 7.30 7.97 -8.96
CA PHE A 36 7.71 7.79 -7.58
C PHE A 36 6.54 7.26 -6.76
N ALA A 37 6.79 6.25 -5.93
CA ALA A 37 5.74 5.68 -5.08
C ALA A 37 5.74 6.40 -3.75
N GLU A 38 4.56 6.82 -3.30
CA GLU A 38 4.43 7.51 -2.03
C GLU A 38 3.20 7.03 -1.29
N VAL A 39 3.22 7.24 0.02
CA VAL A 39 2.09 6.88 0.86
C VAL A 39 1.00 7.92 0.71
N ASP A 40 -0.20 7.45 0.43
CA ASP A 40 -1.37 8.32 0.27
C ASP A 40 -2.19 8.26 1.54
N ILE A 41 -1.81 9.10 2.51
CA ILE A 41 -2.39 9.04 3.86
C ILE A 41 -3.90 9.19 3.87
N PHE A 42 -4.41 10.09 3.06
CA PHE A 42 -5.84 10.37 3.05
C PHE A 42 -6.61 9.61 1.97
N GLY A 43 -5.91 8.83 1.15
CA GLY A 43 -6.55 8.04 0.12
C GLY A 43 -7.15 8.82 -1.02
N LYS A 44 -6.71 10.06 -1.22
CA LYS A 44 -7.32 10.93 -2.21
C LYS A 44 -6.41 11.33 -3.36
N LYS A 45 -5.16 10.92 -3.33
CA LYS A 45 -4.24 11.30 -4.40
C LYS A 45 -4.60 10.57 -5.68
N PRO A 46 -4.56 11.26 -6.81
CA PRO A 46 -4.85 10.61 -8.09
C PRO A 46 -3.69 9.72 -8.50
N GLY A 47 -4.00 8.81 -9.41
CA GLY A 47 -2.97 7.95 -9.98
C GLY A 47 -3.18 6.51 -9.60
N ARG A 48 -2.29 5.67 -10.12
CA ARG A 48 -2.37 4.24 -9.90
C ARG A 48 -1.98 3.92 -8.47
N GLY A 49 -2.82 3.16 -7.79
CA GLY A 49 -2.61 2.85 -6.39
C GLY A 49 -2.52 1.36 -6.12
N ALA A 50 -1.93 1.03 -4.99
CA ALA A 50 -1.84 -0.33 -4.50
C ALA A 50 -1.97 -0.28 -2.99
N TYR A 51 -2.34 -1.40 -2.39
CA TYR A 51 -2.61 -1.45 -0.96
C TYR A 51 -1.72 -2.45 -0.26
N LEU A 52 -1.29 -2.12 0.94
CA LEU A 52 -0.48 -2.99 1.77
C LEU A 52 -1.03 -2.99 3.20
N CYS A 53 -0.90 -4.13 3.87
CA CYS A 53 -1.22 -4.22 5.28
C CYS A 53 -0.34 -3.27 6.09
N ARG A 54 -0.79 -2.94 7.30
CA ARG A 54 -0.02 -2.11 8.21
C ARG A 54 1.00 -2.94 8.97
N LYS A 55 1.71 -3.80 8.26
CA LYS A 55 2.68 -4.71 8.85
C LYS A 55 3.99 -4.62 8.10
N LYS A 56 5.08 -4.50 8.83
CA LYS A 56 6.40 -4.41 8.20
C LYS A 56 6.67 -5.57 7.27
N VAL A 57 6.23 -6.77 7.65
CA VAL A 57 6.53 -7.94 6.83
C VAL A 57 5.91 -7.83 5.44
N CYS A 58 4.71 -7.24 5.35
CA CYS A 58 4.09 -7.06 4.05
C CYS A 58 4.86 -6.03 3.22
N TRP A 59 5.33 -4.97 3.85
CA TRP A 59 6.11 -3.95 3.15
C TRP A 59 7.43 -4.51 2.67
N GLU A 60 8.12 -5.28 3.53
CA GLU A 60 9.37 -5.89 3.14
C GLU A 60 9.18 -6.83 1.96
N LEU A 61 8.14 -7.64 2.02
CA LEU A 61 7.87 -8.58 0.93
C LEU A 61 7.56 -7.85 -0.37
N ALA A 62 6.75 -6.80 -0.28
CA ALA A 62 6.37 -6.05 -1.47
C ALA A 62 7.57 -5.39 -2.12
N LEU A 63 8.52 -4.92 -1.33
CA LEU A 63 9.70 -4.26 -1.87
C LEU A 63 10.76 -5.26 -2.31
N LYS A 64 10.95 -6.32 -1.52
CA LYS A 64 11.95 -7.33 -1.83
C LYS A 64 11.65 -8.06 -3.13
N LYS A 65 10.40 -8.38 -3.36
CA LYS A 65 9.98 -9.10 -4.56
C LYS A 65 9.52 -8.16 -5.67
N ASN A 66 9.70 -6.87 -5.47
CA ASN A 66 9.29 -5.84 -6.42
C ASN A 66 7.81 -5.90 -6.77
N ARG A 67 7.00 -6.40 -5.86
CA ARG A 67 5.56 -6.47 -6.10
C ARG A 67 4.94 -5.09 -6.18
N LEU A 68 5.45 -4.16 -5.38
CA LEU A 68 4.92 -2.80 -5.38
C LEU A 68 5.22 -2.11 -6.72
N GLY A 69 6.46 -2.21 -7.19
CA GLY A 69 6.81 -1.63 -8.47
C GLY A 69 5.96 -2.20 -9.59
N TYR A 70 5.74 -3.50 -9.54
CA TYR A 70 4.94 -4.16 -10.55
C TYR A 70 3.48 -3.70 -10.49
N ALA A 71 2.92 -3.62 -9.29
CA ALA A 71 1.53 -3.21 -9.12
C ALA A 71 1.32 -1.77 -9.56
N LEU A 72 2.29 -0.91 -9.30
CA LEU A 72 2.20 0.50 -9.68
C LEU A 72 2.71 0.76 -11.09
N ARG A 73 3.22 -0.25 -11.74
CA ARG A 73 3.77 -0.14 -13.09
C ARG A 73 4.84 0.91 -13.18
N THR A 74 5.78 0.85 -12.25
CA THR A 74 6.89 1.78 -12.21
C THR A 74 8.13 1.07 -11.71
N LYS A 75 9.28 1.62 -12.05
CA LYS A 75 10.53 1.07 -11.58
C LYS A 75 10.96 1.88 -10.36
N LEU A 76 10.95 1.26 -9.20
CA LEU A 76 11.31 1.94 -7.98
C LEU A 76 12.81 2.13 -7.90
N SER A 77 13.24 3.36 -7.64
CA SER A 77 14.64 3.64 -7.41
C SER A 77 15.06 3.15 -6.03
N ASP A 78 16.35 3.04 -5.82
CA ASP A 78 16.85 2.68 -4.50
C ASP A 78 16.44 3.70 -3.45
N ASP A 79 16.46 4.98 -3.81
CA ASP A 79 16.03 6.04 -2.90
C ASP A 79 14.57 5.87 -2.53
N ASN A 80 13.74 5.57 -3.52
CA ASN A 80 12.32 5.40 -3.26
C ASN A 80 12.06 4.21 -2.34
N ARG A 81 12.77 3.09 -2.57
CA ARG A 81 12.65 1.92 -1.71
C ARG A 81 13.07 2.24 -0.30
N HIS A 82 14.17 2.99 -0.17
CA HIS A 82 14.69 3.35 1.14
C HIS A 82 13.69 4.19 1.93
N ILE A 83 13.07 5.15 1.26
CA ILE A 83 12.07 6.00 1.91
C ILE A 83 10.88 5.16 2.40
N LEU A 84 10.45 4.21 1.59
CA LEU A 84 9.31 3.38 1.99
C LEU A 84 9.68 2.44 3.13
N ILE A 85 10.89 1.91 3.12
CA ILE A 85 11.35 1.05 4.22
C ILE A 85 11.40 1.85 5.51
N GLU A 86 11.93 3.07 5.45
CA GLU A 86 11.98 3.91 6.65
C GLU A 86 10.58 4.22 7.17
N TYR A 87 9.64 4.44 6.28
CA TYR A 87 8.27 4.66 6.70
C TYR A 87 7.76 3.45 7.47
N SER A 88 8.04 2.26 6.97
CA SER A 88 7.56 1.04 7.62
C SER A 88 8.18 0.87 9.00
N HIS A 89 9.45 1.24 9.16
CA HIS A 89 10.11 1.12 10.46
C HIS A 89 9.56 2.10 11.47
N ASN A 90 9.17 3.28 11.03
CA ASN A 90 8.74 4.34 11.93
C ASN A 90 7.26 4.28 12.28
N PHE A 91 6.43 3.76 11.41
CA PHE A 91 4.99 3.90 11.57
C PHE A 91 4.20 2.60 11.53
N LEU A 92 4.84 1.46 11.27
CA LEU A 92 4.09 0.23 11.13
C LEU A 92 4.42 -0.76 12.24
N GLU A 93 3.48 -1.71 12.43
CA GLU A 93 3.62 -2.72 13.45
C GLU A 93 4.68 -3.74 13.08
N GLU A 94 5.34 -4.26 14.11
CA GLU A 94 6.21 -5.41 13.96
C GLU A 94 5.37 -6.62 13.59
N SER A 95 5.93 -7.54 12.86
CA SER A 95 5.31 -8.84 12.58
C SER A 95 5.35 -9.24 11.13
#